data_468c66553de213f2f14510bd74883f8f
#
_entry.id   468c66553de213f2f14510bd74883f8f
#
_cell.length_a   1.000
_cell.length_b   1.000
_cell.length_c   1.000
_cell.angle_alpha   90.00
_cell.angle_beta   90.00
_cell.angle_gamma   90.00
#
_symmetry.space_group_name_H-M   'P 1'
#
loop_
_entity.id
_entity.type
_entity.pdbx_description
1 polymer ?
#
loop_
_entity_poly.entity_id
_entity_poly.type
_entity_poly.pdbx_seq_one_letter_code
_entity_poly.pdbx_strand_id
1 'polypeptide(L)'
;MNHEQLQARYLELQKDYEAISSKKLSLDLTRGKPSTAQLELSNALDGILEGNYLAEDGTDCRNYGGLMGIPEARAFGAQYLGTTANRVMVGGNSSLQFMYQLVSNAFFVGVRDADSAWSVEASNTNSKVKFLCPSPGYDRHFAVCESLGIEMIPVAMTSEGPDMDQVETLLKADSMIKGIWCVPKYANPDGVVYSDAVVERMAKLGKIAGDNFRIIWDNAYSEHHLVDNPPQLANIIELSDAEGTLDNVLVIGSTSKITFAGAGISFLATSEENLASFSKQLGFSTIGPDKVNQLRHIKFFKNLDGLRALMQEHRKILQPKFELVLNKLEAKLAGKSINGEALGRWTKPQGGYFVLFDTQAGLAERVVKLTGDAGVKLTPAGSTYPYQNDPNNSNIRLAPSFPSLEDIDSAMDIFVLCVELATVEKALGK
;
A
#
# COMPACT_ATOMS: atom_id res chain seq x y z
N MET A 1 33.90 -0.57 -18.36
CA MET A 1 34.77 -1.78 -18.41
C MET A 1 34.87 -2.21 -19.86
N ASN A 2 36.05 -2.69 -20.32
CA ASN A 2 36.15 -3.33 -21.63
C ASN A 2 35.67 -4.79 -21.58
N HIS A 3 35.58 -5.46 -22.73
CA HIS A 3 35.03 -6.83 -22.80
C HIS A 3 35.81 -7.84 -21.95
N GLU A 4 37.15 -7.76 -21.94
CA GLU A 4 38.02 -8.65 -21.16
C GLU A 4 37.82 -8.45 -19.65
N GLN A 5 37.71 -7.20 -19.21
CA GLN A 5 37.39 -6.86 -17.80
C GLN A 5 35.99 -7.37 -17.39
N LEU A 6 35.00 -7.24 -18.27
CA LEU A 6 33.65 -7.77 -18.03
C LEU A 6 33.68 -9.30 -17.92
N GLN A 7 34.43 -10.00 -18.79
CA GLN A 7 34.54 -11.46 -18.74
C GLN A 7 35.22 -11.93 -17.44
N ALA A 8 36.30 -11.25 -17.01
CA ALA A 8 36.97 -11.57 -15.75
C ALA A 8 36.05 -11.35 -14.57
N ARG A 9 35.31 -10.21 -14.52
CA ARG A 9 34.35 -9.92 -13.48
C ARG A 9 33.19 -10.93 -13.44
N TYR A 10 32.72 -11.35 -14.60
CA TYR A 10 31.67 -12.37 -14.70
C TYR A 10 32.12 -13.70 -14.04
N LEU A 11 33.31 -14.18 -14.29
CA LEU A 11 33.81 -15.42 -13.69
C LEU A 11 33.94 -15.31 -12.16
N GLU A 12 34.37 -14.16 -11.65
CA GLU A 12 34.47 -13.91 -10.23
C GLU A 12 33.05 -13.94 -9.59
N LEU A 13 32.11 -13.20 -10.18
CA LEU A 13 30.71 -13.14 -9.67
C LEU A 13 30.02 -14.51 -9.73
N GLN A 14 30.27 -15.31 -10.78
CA GLN A 14 29.73 -16.66 -10.85
C GLN A 14 30.25 -17.54 -9.72
N LYS A 15 31.56 -17.50 -9.46
CA LYS A 15 32.16 -18.26 -8.35
C LYS A 15 31.52 -17.87 -6.98
N ASP A 16 31.36 -16.56 -6.75
CA ASP A 16 30.73 -16.06 -5.52
C ASP A 16 29.26 -16.49 -5.44
N TYR A 17 28.54 -16.44 -6.54
CA TYR A 17 27.16 -16.88 -6.64
C TYR A 17 27.00 -18.38 -6.36
N GLU A 18 27.84 -19.24 -6.94
CA GLU A 18 27.85 -20.68 -6.68
C GLU A 18 28.14 -20.98 -5.20
N ALA A 19 29.12 -20.28 -4.61
CA ALA A 19 29.46 -20.45 -3.19
C ALA A 19 28.30 -20.07 -2.25
N ILE A 20 27.54 -19.02 -2.59
CA ILE A 20 26.37 -18.60 -1.80
C ILE A 20 25.19 -19.56 -2.02
N SER A 21 24.89 -19.92 -3.26
CA SER A 21 23.78 -20.82 -3.60
C SER A 21 23.94 -22.21 -2.94
N SER A 22 25.18 -22.66 -2.75
CA SER A 22 25.46 -23.93 -2.07
C SER A 22 25.04 -23.96 -0.59
N LYS A 23 24.85 -22.78 0.05
CA LYS A 23 24.44 -22.67 1.46
C LYS A 23 22.96 -22.99 1.69
N LYS A 24 22.14 -23.08 0.62
CA LYS A 24 20.71 -23.41 0.67
C LYS A 24 19.92 -22.58 1.67
N LEU A 25 20.13 -21.26 1.65
CA LEU A 25 19.41 -20.33 2.51
C LEU A 25 17.91 -20.31 2.18
N SER A 26 17.09 -19.87 3.13
CA SER A 26 15.64 -19.71 2.95
C SER A 26 15.19 -18.40 3.60
N LEU A 27 15.44 -17.29 2.92
CA LEU A 27 15.14 -15.95 3.38
C LEU A 27 13.94 -15.39 2.61
N ASP A 28 13.09 -14.58 3.26
CA ASP A 28 11.84 -14.07 2.66
C ASP A 28 11.75 -12.54 2.78
N LEU A 29 11.91 -11.84 1.69
CA LEU A 29 11.73 -10.39 1.53
C LEU A 29 10.48 -10.04 0.70
N THR A 30 9.50 -10.96 0.58
CA THR A 30 8.34 -10.78 -0.30
C THR A 30 7.27 -9.86 0.29
N ARG A 31 7.05 -9.92 1.62
CA ARG A 31 5.85 -9.33 2.24
C ARG A 31 6.19 -8.26 3.27
N GLY A 32 5.62 -7.07 3.05
CA GLY A 32 5.54 -6.04 4.07
C GLY A 32 4.49 -6.39 5.13
N LYS A 33 4.86 -7.23 6.10
CA LYS A 33 4.05 -7.57 7.27
C LYS A 33 4.83 -7.29 8.56
N PRO A 34 4.13 -7.05 9.70
CA PRO A 34 4.78 -6.90 10.99
C PRO A 34 5.59 -8.14 11.38
N SER A 35 6.75 -7.94 11.97
CA SER A 35 7.54 -8.99 12.61
C SER A 35 6.91 -9.40 13.96
N THR A 36 7.33 -10.54 14.52
CA THR A 36 6.88 -11.00 15.84
C THR A 36 7.09 -9.93 16.90
N ALA A 37 8.26 -9.30 16.94
CA ALA A 37 8.56 -8.22 17.89
C ALA A 37 7.60 -7.02 17.77
N GLN A 38 7.14 -6.68 16.55
CA GLN A 38 6.13 -5.64 16.37
C GLN A 38 4.75 -6.08 16.88
N LEU A 39 4.35 -7.34 16.64
CA LEU A 39 3.07 -7.87 17.13
C LEU A 39 3.04 -7.92 18.67
N GLU A 40 4.14 -8.29 19.31
CA GLU A 40 4.27 -8.36 20.78
C GLU A 40 4.02 -7.01 21.47
N LEU A 41 4.27 -5.89 20.82
CA LEU A 41 3.95 -4.56 21.35
C LEU A 41 2.46 -4.38 21.65
N SER A 42 1.61 -5.20 21.07
CA SER A 42 0.15 -5.14 21.23
C SER A 42 -0.43 -6.27 22.08
N ASN A 43 0.39 -7.09 22.75
CA ASN A 43 -0.09 -8.22 23.57
C ASN A 43 -1.02 -7.78 24.70
N ALA A 44 -0.90 -6.55 25.19
CA ALA A 44 -1.80 -5.98 26.19
C ALA A 44 -3.26 -5.81 25.71
N LEU A 45 -3.56 -6.02 24.41
CA LEU A 45 -4.94 -6.16 23.94
C LEU A 45 -5.66 -7.36 24.56
N ASP A 46 -4.92 -8.43 24.93
CA ASP A 46 -5.51 -9.59 25.59
C ASP A 46 -5.91 -9.26 27.02
N GLY A 47 -7.18 -9.57 27.34
CA GLY A 47 -7.74 -9.33 28.68
C GLY A 47 -8.05 -7.87 29.01
N ILE A 48 -7.75 -6.90 28.15
CA ILE A 48 -7.88 -5.45 28.44
C ILE A 48 -9.30 -5.02 28.81
N LEU A 49 -10.33 -5.78 28.43
CA LEU A 49 -11.71 -5.47 28.72
C LEU A 49 -12.13 -5.81 30.17
N GLU A 50 -11.41 -6.72 30.84
CA GLU A 50 -11.66 -7.14 32.24
C GLU A 50 -13.14 -7.46 32.53
N GLY A 51 -13.84 -8.03 31.53
CA GLY A 51 -15.28 -8.34 31.62
C GLY A 51 -16.22 -7.16 31.37
N ASN A 52 -15.72 -5.97 31.12
CA ASN A 52 -16.53 -4.82 30.73
C ASN A 52 -16.64 -4.71 29.21
N TYR A 53 -17.80 -5.05 28.66
CA TYR A 53 -18.09 -5.06 27.23
C TYR A 53 -19.02 -3.91 26.80
N LEU A 54 -19.24 -2.93 27.65
CA LEU A 54 -20.12 -1.81 27.33
C LEU A 54 -19.35 -0.69 26.62
N ALA A 55 -19.88 -0.25 25.49
CA ALA A 55 -19.46 0.97 24.81
C ALA A 55 -19.94 2.21 25.62
N GLU A 56 -19.45 3.40 25.27
CA GLU A 56 -19.77 4.66 25.95
C GLU A 56 -21.27 4.99 25.95
N ASP A 57 -22.00 4.57 24.90
CA ASP A 57 -23.46 4.76 24.80
C ASP A 57 -24.28 3.68 25.51
N GLY A 58 -23.62 2.76 26.23
CA GLY A 58 -24.24 1.64 26.94
C GLY A 58 -24.51 0.42 26.06
N THR A 59 -24.11 0.42 24.78
CA THR A 59 -24.23 -0.75 23.88
C THR A 59 -23.40 -1.91 24.40
N ASP A 60 -24.02 -3.08 24.60
CA ASP A 60 -23.30 -4.32 24.88
C ASP A 60 -22.65 -4.84 23.59
N CYS A 61 -21.32 -4.71 23.51
CA CYS A 61 -20.54 -5.05 22.32
C CYS A 61 -20.60 -6.54 21.97
N ARG A 62 -21.05 -7.42 22.85
CA ARG A 62 -21.20 -8.86 22.60
C ARG A 62 -22.44 -9.19 21.76
N ASN A 63 -23.35 -8.24 21.59
CA ASN A 63 -24.62 -8.48 20.87
C ASN A 63 -24.58 -7.94 19.44
N TYR A 64 -25.60 -8.26 18.67
CA TYR A 64 -25.78 -7.79 17.29
C TYR A 64 -25.96 -6.28 17.16
N GLY A 65 -25.87 -5.78 15.92
CA GLY A 65 -26.18 -4.40 15.57
C GLY A 65 -24.96 -3.47 15.51
N GLY A 66 -25.21 -2.21 15.22
CA GLY A 66 -24.18 -1.18 15.16
C GLY A 66 -23.31 -1.28 13.89
N LEU A 67 -23.92 -1.33 12.70
CA LEU A 67 -23.22 -1.42 11.40
C LEU A 67 -22.11 -0.38 11.22
N MET A 68 -22.28 0.81 11.79
CA MET A 68 -21.30 1.90 11.70
C MET A 68 -20.12 1.73 12.65
N GLY A 69 -20.18 0.78 13.59
CA GLY A 69 -19.22 0.65 14.68
C GLY A 69 -19.63 1.40 15.94
N ILE A 70 -18.92 1.19 17.06
CA ILE A 70 -19.20 1.86 18.33
C ILE A 70 -18.79 3.35 18.28
N PRO A 71 -19.49 4.23 19.04
CA PRO A 71 -19.26 5.68 18.99
C PRO A 71 -17.82 6.10 19.22
N GLU A 72 -17.17 5.57 20.24
CA GLU A 72 -15.78 5.88 20.57
C GLU A 72 -14.77 5.40 19.50
N ALA A 73 -15.07 4.30 18.80
CA ALA A 73 -14.23 3.85 17.69
C ALA A 73 -14.40 4.74 16.45
N ARG A 74 -15.62 5.23 16.21
CA ARG A 74 -15.88 6.22 15.15
C ARG A 74 -15.19 7.55 15.45
N ALA A 75 -15.26 8.02 16.71
CA ALA A 75 -14.59 9.24 17.15
C ALA A 75 -13.06 9.12 17.01
N PHE A 76 -12.49 7.97 17.38
CA PHE A 76 -11.08 7.67 17.17
C PHE A 76 -10.70 7.64 15.68
N GLY A 77 -11.47 6.94 14.86
CA GLY A 77 -11.26 6.89 13.41
C GLY A 77 -11.36 8.27 12.76
N ALA A 78 -12.22 9.15 13.28
CA ALA A 78 -12.33 10.53 12.83
C ALA A 78 -11.03 11.33 13.09
N GLN A 79 -10.46 11.21 14.28
CA GLN A 79 -9.16 11.83 14.59
C GLN A 79 -8.04 11.25 13.72
N TYR A 80 -8.03 9.91 13.54
CA TYR A 80 -7.03 9.20 12.77
C TYR A 80 -7.04 9.56 11.27
N LEU A 81 -8.24 9.79 10.69
CA LEU A 81 -8.42 10.11 9.27
C LEU A 81 -8.63 11.62 9.00
N GLY A 82 -8.61 12.46 10.04
CA GLY A 82 -8.75 13.91 9.91
C GLY A 82 -10.15 14.36 9.47
N THR A 83 -11.22 13.83 10.12
CA THR A 83 -12.60 14.17 9.81
C THR A 83 -13.49 14.18 11.05
N THR A 84 -14.81 14.12 10.91
CA THR A 84 -15.80 14.05 11.99
C THR A 84 -16.42 12.66 12.12
N ALA A 85 -16.87 12.27 13.32
CA ALA A 85 -17.35 10.92 13.61
C ALA A 85 -18.58 10.50 12.78
N ASN A 86 -19.43 11.45 12.36
CA ASN A 86 -20.58 11.18 11.48
C ASN A 86 -20.17 10.75 10.07
N ARG A 87 -18.94 11.07 9.66
CA ARG A 87 -18.32 10.67 8.37
C ARG A 87 -17.48 9.40 8.45
N VAL A 88 -17.53 8.65 9.56
CA VAL A 88 -16.70 7.46 9.77
C VAL A 88 -17.53 6.21 10.02
N MET A 89 -17.16 5.12 9.37
CA MET A 89 -17.57 3.75 9.68
C MET A 89 -16.37 2.94 10.13
N VAL A 90 -16.56 2.04 11.11
CA VAL A 90 -15.52 1.16 11.62
C VAL A 90 -15.86 -0.29 11.26
N GLY A 91 -14.93 -0.95 10.59
CA GLY A 91 -15.09 -2.32 10.11
C GLY A 91 -14.24 -3.34 10.86
N GLY A 92 -14.05 -4.48 10.22
CA GLY A 92 -13.22 -5.58 10.69
C GLY A 92 -11.72 -5.34 10.49
N ASN A 93 -10.93 -6.41 10.52
CA ASN A 93 -9.47 -6.38 10.53
C ASN A 93 -8.80 -5.97 9.22
N SER A 94 -9.53 -5.82 8.12
CA SER A 94 -8.94 -5.63 6.80
C SER A 94 -9.51 -4.41 6.06
N SER A 95 -8.66 -3.40 5.82
CA SER A 95 -8.99 -2.28 4.92
C SER A 95 -9.27 -2.76 3.48
N LEU A 96 -8.61 -3.82 3.03
CA LEU A 96 -8.85 -4.42 1.71
C LEU A 96 -10.29 -4.93 1.57
N GLN A 97 -10.92 -5.39 2.67
CA GLN A 97 -12.32 -5.79 2.65
C GLN A 97 -13.24 -4.61 2.33
N PHE A 98 -13.02 -3.44 2.95
CA PHE A 98 -13.75 -2.22 2.60
C PHE A 98 -13.53 -1.85 1.13
N MET A 99 -12.28 -1.85 0.67
CA MET A 99 -11.94 -1.51 -0.72
C MET A 99 -12.67 -2.42 -1.71
N TYR A 100 -12.60 -3.74 -1.49
CA TYR A 100 -13.31 -4.71 -2.33
C TYR A 100 -14.83 -4.51 -2.31
N GLN A 101 -15.43 -4.34 -1.12
CA GLN A 101 -16.87 -4.15 -0.98
C GLN A 101 -17.34 -2.85 -1.63
N LEU A 102 -16.62 -1.75 -1.45
CA LEU A 102 -16.95 -0.46 -2.06
C LEU A 102 -16.92 -0.53 -3.58
N VAL A 103 -15.86 -1.12 -4.15
CA VAL A 103 -15.71 -1.24 -5.60
C VAL A 103 -16.72 -2.23 -6.18
N SER A 104 -16.93 -3.40 -5.54
CA SER A 104 -17.91 -4.39 -6.00
C SER A 104 -19.35 -3.87 -5.90
N ASN A 105 -19.69 -3.15 -4.81
CA ASN A 105 -21.00 -2.52 -4.68
C ASN A 105 -21.22 -1.46 -5.79
N ALA A 106 -20.26 -0.57 -6.01
CA ALA A 106 -20.35 0.41 -7.08
C ALA A 106 -20.48 -0.25 -8.46
N PHE A 107 -19.81 -1.38 -8.67
CA PHE A 107 -19.86 -2.12 -9.93
C PHE A 107 -21.21 -2.79 -10.16
N PHE A 108 -21.77 -3.52 -9.16
CA PHE A 108 -22.95 -4.35 -9.34
C PHE A 108 -24.25 -3.72 -8.85
N VAL A 109 -24.22 -2.91 -7.82
CA VAL A 109 -25.42 -2.41 -7.11
C VAL A 109 -25.63 -0.92 -7.35
N GLY A 110 -24.53 -0.21 -7.60
CA GLY A 110 -24.52 1.23 -7.80
C GLY A 110 -23.96 2.00 -6.60
N VAL A 111 -23.61 3.22 -6.86
CA VAL A 111 -23.00 4.14 -5.88
C VAL A 111 -24.06 4.77 -4.99
N ARG A 112 -25.24 5.04 -5.55
CA ARG A 112 -26.42 5.61 -4.89
C ARG A 112 -27.66 4.74 -5.08
N ASP A 113 -27.88 4.30 -6.29
CA ASP A 113 -29.02 3.50 -6.75
C ASP A 113 -28.58 2.55 -7.87
N ALA A 114 -29.51 1.72 -8.34
CA ALA A 114 -29.23 0.71 -9.37
C ALA A 114 -28.80 1.32 -10.71
N ASP A 115 -29.29 2.52 -11.04
CA ASP A 115 -28.98 3.17 -12.32
C ASP A 115 -27.55 3.74 -12.31
N SER A 116 -26.98 3.99 -11.12
CA SER A 116 -25.60 4.43 -10.93
C SER A 116 -24.57 3.27 -10.85
N ALA A 117 -25.01 2.03 -11.13
CA ALA A 117 -24.09 0.88 -11.16
C ALA A 117 -23.16 0.97 -12.37
N TRP A 118 -21.86 0.84 -12.15
CA TRP A 118 -20.87 0.92 -13.22
C TRP A 118 -21.07 -0.13 -14.31
N SER A 119 -21.57 -1.33 -13.96
CA SER A 119 -21.90 -2.37 -14.93
C SER A 119 -23.09 -1.99 -15.83
N VAL A 120 -24.06 -1.22 -15.31
CA VAL A 120 -25.19 -0.72 -16.11
C VAL A 120 -24.70 0.37 -17.07
N GLU A 121 -23.89 1.31 -16.61
CA GLU A 121 -23.29 2.32 -17.46
C GLU A 121 -22.40 1.70 -18.56
N ALA A 122 -21.61 0.68 -18.21
CA ALA A 122 -20.78 -0.06 -19.16
C ALA A 122 -21.61 -0.76 -20.23
N SER A 123 -22.73 -1.38 -19.84
CA SER A 123 -23.66 -2.02 -20.77
C SER A 123 -24.32 -1.00 -21.71
N ASN A 124 -24.78 0.14 -21.17
CA ASN A 124 -25.45 1.19 -21.93
C ASN A 124 -24.54 1.86 -22.97
N THR A 125 -23.24 1.95 -22.65
CA THR A 125 -22.24 2.58 -23.53
C THR A 125 -21.46 1.57 -24.38
N ASN A 126 -21.72 0.27 -24.22
CA ASN A 126 -20.94 -0.81 -24.82
C ASN A 126 -19.44 -0.66 -24.58
N SER A 127 -19.08 -0.26 -23.36
CA SER A 127 -17.71 0.01 -22.92
C SER A 127 -17.37 -0.82 -21.69
N LYS A 128 -16.09 -0.88 -21.33
CA LYS A 128 -15.64 -1.47 -20.07
C LYS A 128 -15.50 -0.40 -18.99
N VAL A 129 -15.77 -0.79 -17.74
CA VAL A 129 -15.36 0.00 -16.59
C VAL A 129 -13.84 0.03 -16.51
N LYS A 130 -13.25 1.19 -16.25
CA LYS A 130 -11.81 1.40 -16.19
C LYS A 130 -11.40 2.05 -14.87
N PHE A 131 -10.18 1.72 -14.44
CA PHE A 131 -9.54 2.32 -13.25
C PHE A 131 -8.16 2.86 -13.61
N LEU A 132 -7.83 4.03 -13.10
CA LEU A 132 -6.47 4.54 -13.11
C LEU A 132 -5.66 3.85 -12.01
N CYS A 133 -4.50 3.35 -12.38
CA CYS A 133 -3.62 2.57 -11.54
C CYS A 133 -2.22 3.21 -11.50
N PRO A 134 -1.95 4.14 -10.56
CA PRO A 134 -0.61 4.65 -10.35
C PRO A 134 0.38 3.51 -10.18
N SER A 135 1.43 3.53 -10.99
CA SER A 135 2.38 2.42 -11.12
C SER A 135 3.83 2.93 -11.16
N PRO A 136 4.75 2.28 -10.41
CA PRO A 136 4.54 1.08 -9.61
C PRO A 136 3.54 1.30 -8.46
N GLY A 137 2.74 0.28 -8.10
CA GLY A 137 1.67 0.37 -7.12
C GLY A 137 1.41 -0.93 -6.35
N TYR A 138 0.32 -0.95 -5.58
CA TYR A 138 -0.02 -2.08 -4.72
C TYR A 138 -0.78 -3.18 -5.48
N ASP A 139 -0.17 -4.35 -5.58
CA ASP A 139 -0.66 -5.52 -6.32
C ASP A 139 -2.09 -5.95 -5.93
N ARG A 140 -2.53 -5.75 -4.68
CA ARG A 140 -3.89 -6.10 -4.24
C ARG A 140 -4.96 -5.20 -4.81
N HIS A 141 -4.66 -3.93 -5.05
CA HIS A 141 -5.55 -3.01 -5.76
C HIS A 141 -5.81 -3.51 -7.19
N PHE A 142 -4.76 -3.94 -7.87
CA PHE A 142 -4.86 -4.50 -9.22
C PHE A 142 -5.67 -5.80 -9.23
N ALA A 143 -5.45 -6.67 -8.25
CA ALA A 143 -6.21 -7.92 -8.11
C ALA A 143 -7.71 -7.67 -7.88
N VAL A 144 -8.11 -6.60 -7.19
CA VAL A 144 -9.54 -6.21 -7.09
C VAL A 144 -10.10 -5.88 -8.46
N CYS A 145 -9.40 -5.08 -9.27
CA CYS A 145 -9.82 -4.77 -10.63
C CYS A 145 -9.95 -6.02 -11.50
N GLU A 146 -8.94 -6.88 -11.48
CA GLU A 146 -8.95 -8.15 -12.25
C GLU A 146 -10.15 -9.04 -11.87
N SER A 147 -10.43 -9.18 -10.56
CA SER A 147 -11.51 -10.02 -10.06
C SER A 147 -12.91 -9.56 -10.52
N LEU A 148 -13.05 -8.28 -10.83
CA LEU A 148 -14.30 -7.66 -11.28
C LEU A 148 -14.33 -7.38 -12.80
N GLY A 149 -13.27 -7.73 -13.53
CA GLY A 149 -13.17 -7.46 -14.97
C GLY A 149 -13.01 -5.97 -15.31
N ILE A 150 -12.56 -5.17 -14.36
CA ILE A 150 -12.27 -3.73 -14.55
C ILE A 150 -10.96 -3.61 -15.30
N GLU A 151 -10.95 -2.84 -16.38
CA GLU A 151 -9.76 -2.55 -17.17
C GLU A 151 -8.85 -1.57 -16.41
N MET A 152 -7.57 -1.88 -16.33
CA MET A 152 -6.61 -1.07 -15.63
C MET A 152 -5.78 -0.21 -16.59
N ILE A 153 -5.71 1.08 -16.32
CA ILE A 153 -4.89 2.04 -17.06
C ILE A 153 -3.74 2.46 -16.16
N PRO A 154 -2.48 2.08 -16.48
CA PRO A 154 -1.33 2.53 -15.73
C PRO A 154 -1.15 4.04 -15.82
N VAL A 155 -0.82 4.68 -14.70
CA VAL A 155 -0.45 6.09 -14.60
C VAL A 155 0.93 6.17 -13.98
N ALA A 156 1.81 6.98 -14.53
CA ALA A 156 3.18 7.11 -14.02
C ALA A 156 3.19 7.71 -12.61
N MET A 157 4.01 7.13 -11.72
CA MET A 157 4.36 7.74 -10.44
C MET A 157 5.53 8.70 -10.62
N THR A 158 5.47 9.83 -9.94
CA THR A 158 6.54 10.83 -9.82
C THR A 158 7.05 10.90 -8.39
N SER A 159 8.05 11.73 -8.12
CA SER A 159 8.52 11.99 -6.74
C SER A 159 7.49 12.70 -5.85
N GLU A 160 6.40 13.21 -6.42
CA GLU A 160 5.35 13.96 -5.71
C GLU A 160 4.00 13.23 -5.66
N GLY A 161 3.89 12.06 -6.27
CA GLY A 161 2.66 11.28 -6.41
C GLY A 161 2.38 10.91 -7.87
N PRO A 162 1.14 10.54 -8.24
CA PRO A 162 0.77 10.26 -9.62
C PRO A 162 0.99 11.47 -10.54
N ASP A 163 1.33 11.21 -11.79
CA ASP A 163 1.36 12.24 -12.83
C ASP A 163 -0.06 12.79 -13.05
N MET A 164 -0.34 13.94 -12.43
CA MET A 164 -1.67 14.56 -12.48
C MET A 164 -2.06 15.09 -13.86
N ASP A 165 -1.11 15.43 -14.70
CA ASP A 165 -1.42 15.85 -16.09
C ASP A 165 -1.93 14.67 -16.90
N GLN A 166 -1.33 13.48 -16.70
CA GLN A 166 -1.81 12.24 -17.28
C GLN A 166 -3.19 11.86 -16.72
N VAL A 167 -3.38 11.91 -15.39
CA VAL A 167 -4.66 11.62 -14.73
C VAL A 167 -5.79 12.47 -15.28
N GLU A 168 -5.62 13.80 -15.29
CA GLU A 168 -6.65 14.73 -15.73
C GLU A 168 -6.95 14.59 -17.22
N THR A 169 -5.94 14.34 -18.05
CA THR A 169 -6.11 14.13 -19.49
C THR A 169 -6.97 12.89 -19.76
N LEU A 170 -6.67 11.79 -19.08
CA LEU A 170 -7.41 10.54 -19.22
C LEU A 170 -8.86 10.68 -18.75
N LEU A 171 -9.10 11.33 -17.60
CA LEU A 171 -10.45 11.53 -17.06
C LEU A 171 -11.33 12.40 -17.96
N LYS A 172 -10.75 13.44 -18.57
CA LYS A 172 -11.47 14.29 -19.54
C LYS A 172 -11.81 13.56 -20.84
N ALA A 173 -11.01 12.56 -21.21
CA ALA A 173 -11.16 11.82 -22.46
C ALA A 173 -12.12 10.64 -22.36
N ASP A 174 -12.31 10.06 -21.17
CA ASP A 174 -13.06 8.81 -21.00
C ASP A 174 -13.90 8.80 -19.72
N SER A 175 -15.20 8.95 -19.86
CA SER A 175 -16.17 8.91 -18.76
C SER A 175 -16.35 7.53 -18.13
N MET A 176 -15.85 6.46 -18.76
CA MET A 176 -15.88 5.10 -18.22
C MET A 176 -14.71 4.81 -17.27
N ILE A 177 -13.82 5.76 -17.04
CA ILE A 177 -12.88 5.71 -15.93
C ILE A 177 -13.64 6.02 -14.64
N LYS A 178 -13.89 4.98 -13.85
CA LYS A 178 -14.75 5.04 -12.65
C LYS A 178 -13.99 5.10 -11.34
N GLY A 179 -12.66 4.92 -11.37
CA GLY A 179 -11.89 5.02 -10.15
C GLY A 179 -10.40 5.22 -10.35
N ILE A 180 -9.76 5.64 -9.27
CA ILE A 180 -8.31 5.71 -9.13
C ILE A 180 -7.89 5.13 -7.78
N TRP A 181 -6.85 4.31 -7.78
CA TRP A 181 -6.21 3.83 -6.56
C TRP A 181 -5.14 4.80 -6.08
N CYS A 182 -5.14 5.13 -4.79
CA CYS A 182 -4.13 6.01 -4.19
C CYS A 182 -3.57 5.39 -2.91
N VAL A 183 -2.24 5.39 -2.76
CA VAL A 183 -1.55 5.16 -1.48
C VAL A 183 -0.75 6.41 -1.18
N PRO A 184 -1.36 7.41 -0.52
CA PRO A 184 -0.86 8.79 -0.57
C PRO A 184 0.32 9.06 0.37
N LYS A 185 0.53 8.23 1.37
CA LYS A 185 1.64 8.40 2.33
C LYS A 185 2.46 7.13 2.40
N TYR A 186 3.75 7.27 2.12
CA TYR A 186 4.68 6.15 2.02
C TYR A 186 4.19 5.07 1.07
N ALA A 187 3.88 5.49 -0.16
CA ALA A 187 3.28 4.66 -1.19
C ALA A 187 3.99 3.31 -1.34
N ASN A 188 3.22 2.29 -1.64
CA ASN A 188 3.71 0.93 -1.89
C ASN A 188 3.87 0.75 -3.41
N PRO A 189 5.11 0.59 -3.93
CA PRO A 189 6.35 0.26 -3.22
C PRO A 189 7.37 1.39 -3.04
N ASP A 190 7.15 2.59 -3.58
CA ASP A 190 8.19 3.60 -3.79
C ASP A 190 8.47 4.51 -2.57
N GLY A 191 7.57 4.51 -1.58
CA GLY A 191 7.71 5.30 -0.36
C GLY A 191 7.38 6.79 -0.53
N VAL A 192 6.84 7.19 -1.67
CA VAL A 192 6.44 8.58 -1.96
C VAL A 192 5.33 9.04 -1.01
N VAL A 193 5.38 10.30 -0.62
CA VAL A 193 4.28 11.03 0.02
C VAL A 193 3.77 12.06 -0.97
N TYR A 194 2.46 12.05 -1.22
CA TYR A 194 1.87 12.98 -2.19
C TYR A 194 2.07 14.43 -1.73
N SER A 195 2.51 15.30 -2.64
CA SER A 195 2.64 16.72 -2.37
C SER A 195 1.29 17.40 -2.21
N ASP A 196 1.25 18.54 -1.52
CA ASP A 196 0.03 19.32 -1.36
C ASP A 196 -0.59 19.67 -2.71
N ALA A 197 0.22 20.01 -3.72
CA ALA A 197 -0.25 20.30 -5.07
C ALA A 197 -0.94 19.08 -5.73
N VAL A 198 -0.42 17.88 -5.52
CA VAL A 198 -1.06 16.65 -6.02
C VAL A 198 -2.39 16.43 -5.30
N VAL A 199 -2.44 16.56 -3.97
CA VAL A 199 -3.68 16.35 -3.20
C VAL A 199 -4.74 17.39 -3.55
N GLU A 200 -4.38 18.65 -3.75
CA GLU A 200 -5.29 19.71 -4.22
C GLU A 200 -5.89 19.41 -5.61
N ARG A 201 -5.07 18.86 -6.52
CA ARG A 201 -5.56 18.44 -7.85
C ARG A 201 -6.47 17.21 -7.74
N MET A 202 -6.11 16.23 -6.90
CA MET A 202 -6.94 15.05 -6.60
C MET A 202 -8.32 15.46 -6.09
N ALA A 203 -8.40 16.42 -5.16
CA ALA A 203 -9.67 16.90 -4.61
C ALA A 203 -10.62 17.47 -5.68
N LYS A 204 -10.10 17.94 -6.82
CA LYS A 204 -10.88 18.52 -7.92
C LYS A 204 -11.31 17.51 -8.98
N LEU A 205 -10.84 16.26 -8.92
CA LEU A 205 -11.09 15.27 -9.99
C LEU A 205 -12.57 14.98 -10.21
N GLY A 206 -13.40 15.02 -9.16
CA GLY A 206 -14.84 14.86 -9.29
C GLY A 206 -15.54 15.89 -10.19
N LYS A 207 -14.89 17.03 -10.49
CA LYS A 207 -15.42 18.05 -11.39
C LYS A 207 -15.16 17.79 -12.87
N ILE A 208 -14.22 16.90 -13.17
CA ILE A 208 -13.77 16.61 -14.53
C ILE A 208 -13.95 15.16 -14.95
N ALA A 209 -14.10 14.28 -13.97
CA ALA A 209 -14.37 12.86 -14.20
C ALA A 209 -15.82 12.65 -14.67
N GLY A 210 -16.09 11.48 -15.26
CA GLY A 210 -17.44 11.03 -15.53
C GLY A 210 -18.23 10.79 -14.23
N ASP A 211 -19.55 10.65 -14.37
CA ASP A 211 -20.44 10.37 -13.25
C ASP A 211 -20.00 9.13 -12.48
N ASN A 212 -20.28 9.14 -11.17
CA ASN A 212 -20.00 8.03 -10.27
C ASN A 212 -18.51 7.64 -10.11
N PHE A 213 -17.59 8.51 -10.49
CA PHE A 213 -16.14 8.33 -10.27
C PHE A 213 -15.79 8.31 -8.78
N ARG A 214 -14.80 7.49 -8.40
CA ARG A 214 -14.34 7.34 -7.00
C ARG A 214 -12.82 7.38 -6.88
N ILE A 215 -12.34 8.09 -5.87
CA ILE A 215 -10.95 8.09 -5.42
C ILE A 215 -10.86 7.15 -4.23
N ILE A 216 -10.13 6.03 -4.38
CA ILE A 216 -9.88 5.10 -3.29
C ILE A 216 -8.56 5.48 -2.65
N TRP A 217 -8.65 6.09 -1.47
CA TRP A 217 -7.52 6.67 -0.74
C TRP A 217 -7.09 5.75 0.39
N ASP A 218 -6.18 4.80 0.07
CA ASP A 218 -5.66 3.80 1.01
C ASP A 218 -4.55 4.38 1.87
N ASN A 219 -4.90 4.85 3.05
CA ASN A 219 -3.99 5.48 4.01
C ASN A 219 -3.37 4.46 4.97
N ALA A 220 -2.85 3.35 4.43
CA ALA A 220 -2.36 2.20 5.20
C ALA A 220 -1.11 2.51 6.05
N TYR A 221 -0.35 3.57 5.72
CA TYR A 221 0.94 3.87 6.34
C TYR A 221 1.00 5.25 7.00
N SER A 222 -0.12 5.88 7.29
CA SER A 222 -0.21 7.27 7.78
C SER A 222 0.70 7.60 8.97
N GLU A 223 0.90 6.65 9.90
CA GLU A 223 1.69 6.81 11.12
C GLU A 223 2.99 5.96 11.14
N HIS A 224 3.39 5.39 9.98
CA HIS A 224 4.56 4.51 9.87
C HIS A 224 5.84 5.27 9.55
N HIS A 225 6.18 6.23 10.40
CA HIS A 225 7.36 7.10 10.23
C HIS A 225 8.67 6.39 10.59
N LEU A 226 9.71 6.62 9.79
CA LEU A 226 11.08 6.18 10.07
C LEU A 226 12.01 7.35 10.44
N VAL A 227 11.50 8.58 10.44
CA VAL A 227 12.25 9.82 10.70
C VAL A 227 11.58 10.64 11.80
N ASP A 228 12.35 11.56 12.44
CA ASP A 228 11.84 12.39 13.53
C ASP A 228 10.87 13.47 13.05
N ASN A 229 11.12 14.03 11.88
CA ASN A 229 10.27 15.04 11.26
C ASN A 229 9.62 14.47 10.00
N PRO A 230 8.51 13.72 10.15
CA PRO A 230 7.87 13.07 9.02
C PRO A 230 7.20 14.09 8.09
N PRO A 231 7.19 13.82 6.77
CA PRO A 231 6.44 14.63 5.83
C PRO A 231 4.96 14.61 6.20
N GLN A 232 4.32 15.76 6.07
CA GLN A 232 2.88 15.88 6.25
C GLN A 232 2.17 15.50 4.95
N LEU A 233 0.93 15.07 5.05
CA LEU A 233 0.03 14.80 3.94
C LEU A 233 -1.16 15.75 4.07
N ALA A 234 -1.49 16.51 3.03
CA ALA A 234 -2.68 17.35 3.02
C ALA A 234 -3.96 16.51 3.21
N ASN A 235 -4.96 17.09 3.86
CA ASN A 235 -6.20 16.41 4.15
C ASN A 235 -7.14 16.42 2.92
N ILE A 236 -7.22 15.30 2.22
CA ILE A 236 -8.07 15.15 1.02
C ILE A 236 -9.55 15.35 1.35
N ILE A 237 -10.01 15.00 2.57
CA ILE A 237 -11.42 15.17 2.97
C ILE A 237 -11.78 16.66 3.06
N GLU A 238 -10.97 17.45 3.75
CA GLU A 238 -11.19 18.88 3.89
C GLU A 238 -11.13 19.60 2.53
N LEU A 239 -10.15 19.26 1.72
CA LEU A 239 -9.99 19.84 0.38
C LEU A 239 -11.16 19.47 -0.53
N SER A 240 -11.60 18.21 -0.52
CA SER A 240 -12.73 17.76 -1.34
C SER A 240 -14.06 18.32 -0.84
N ASP A 241 -14.23 18.51 0.45
CA ASP A 241 -15.41 19.16 1.03
C ASP A 241 -15.51 20.63 0.55
N ALA A 242 -14.38 21.35 0.61
CA ALA A 242 -14.29 22.73 0.12
C ALA A 242 -14.55 22.85 -1.41
N GLU A 243 -14.17 21.83 -2.18
CA GLU A 243 -14.40 21.77 -3.63
C GLU A 243 -15.80 21.21 -4.00
N GLY A 244 -16.58 20.70 -3.05
CA GLY A 244 -17.90 20.10 -3.30
C GLY A 244 -17.79 18.72 -3.99
N THR A 245 -16.70 17.99 -3.78
CA THR A 245 -16.39 16.69 -4.42
C THR A 245 -16.21 15.58 -3.41
N LEU A 246 -16.60 15.77 -2.14
CA LEU A 246 -16.39 14.79 -1.08
C LEU A 246 -17.06 13.44 -1.38
N ASP A 247 -18.17 13.43 -2.11
CA ASP A 247 -18.81 12.19 -2.55
C ASP A 247 -17.93 11.31 -3.45
N ASN A 248 -16.91 11.89 -4.06
CA ASN A 248 -15.96 11.12 -4.89
C ASN A 248 -14.85 10.45 -4.06
N VAL A 249 -14.70 10.79 -2.77
CA VAL A 249 -13.54 10.38 -1.96
C VAL A 249 -13.91 9.32 -0.93
N LEU A 250 -13.16 8.23 -0.93
CA LEU A 250 -13.28 7.10 -0.01
C LEU A 250 -11.92 6.91 0.68
N VAL A 251 -11.76 7.42 1.91
CA VAL A 251 -10.52 7.32 2.68
C VAL A 251 -10.57 6.10 3.57
N ILE A 252 -9.59 5.23 3.45
CA ILE A 252 -9.53 3.96 4.17
C ILE A 252 -8.25 3.89 4.99
N GLY A 253 -8.37 3.50 6.24
CA GLY A 253 -7.25 3.23 7.13
C GLY A 253 -7.46 1.95 7.92
N SER A 254 -6.40 1.45 8.55
CA SER A 254 -6.51 0.27 9.42
C SER A 254 -5.40 0.20 10.44
N THR A 255 -5.61 -0.60 11.48
CA THR A 255 -4.59 -0.94 12.47
C THR A 255 -3.85 -2.24 12.14
N SER A 256 -4.03 -2.81 10.95
CA SER A 256 -3.47 -4.12 10.56
C SER A 256 -1.94 -4.19 10.63
N LYS A 257 -1.26 -3.04 10.50
CA LYS A 257 0.20 -2.95 10.64
C LYS A 257 0.63 -2.20 11.90
N ILE A 258 -0.33 -1.90 12.79
CA ILE A 258 -0.13 -1.15 14.04
C ILE A 258 -0.28 -2.10 15.24
N THR A 259 -1.32 -2.94 15.23
CA THR A 259 -1.61 -3.94 16.25
C THR A 259 -1.46 -5.36 15.66
N PHE A 260 -2.43 -6.22 15.89
CA PHE A 260 -2.44 -7.56 15.30
C PHE A 260 -2.93 -7.51 13.83
N ALA A 261 -2.10 -7.94 12.91
CA ALA A 261 -2.45 -7.97 11.49
C ALA A 261 -3.70 -8.82 11.19
N GLY A 262 -3.89 -9.90 11.95
CA GLY A 262 -5.05 -10.79 11.83
C GLY A 262 -6.28 -10.37 12.63
N ALA A 263 -6.16 -9.38 13.51
CA ALA A 263 -7.22 -8.97 14.46
C ALA A 263 -7.20 -7.45 14.73
N GLY A 264 -6.88 -6.65 13.73
CA GLY A 264 -6.97 -5.19 13.78
C GLY A 264 -8.41 -4.68 13.60
N ILE A 265 -8.54 -3.39 13.42
CA ILE A 265 -9.79 -2.72 13.00
C ILE A 265 -9.49 -1.83 11.79
N SER A 266 -10.49 -1.60 10.95
CA SER A 266 -10.39 -0.72 9.78
C SER A 266 -11.40 0.42 9.88
N PHE A 267 -11.07 1.52 9.19
CA PHE A 267 -11.87 2.72 9.15
C PHE A 267 -12.14 3.11 7.71
N LEU A 268 -13.38 3.53 7.44
CA LEU A 268 -13.77 4.18 6.20
C LEU A 268 -14.27 5.58 6.54
N ALA A 269 -13.73 6.61 5.88
CA ALA A 269 -14.22 7.98 5.96
C ALA A 269 -14.63 8.48 4.58
N THR A 270 -15.83 9.09 4.49
CA THR A 270 -16.39 9.65 3.24
C THR A 270 -17.57 10.55 3.60
N SER A 271 -18.37 11.00 2.61
CA SER A 271 -19.60 11.75 2.88
C SER A 271 -20.65 10.91 3.62
N GLU A 272 -21.56 11.58 4.29
CA GLU A 272 -22.65 10.91 5.04
C GLU A 272 -23.58 10.14 4.08
N GLU A 273 -23.79 10.67 2.88
CA GLU A 273 -24.57 10.04 1.82
C GLU A 273 -23.95 8.73 1.35
N ASN A 274 -22.64 8.71 1.12
CA ASN A 274 -21.92 7.48 0.79
C ASN A 274 -21.98 6.46 1.91
N LEU A 275 -21.83 6.90 3.17
CA LEU A 275 -21.92 5.99 4.32
C LEU A 275 -23.33 5.41 4.47
N ALA A 276 -24.37 6.21 4.26
CA ALA A 276 -25.76 5.74 4.32
C ALA A 276 -26.02 4.68 3.24
N SER A 277 -25.60 4.95 1.99
CA SER A 277 -25.71 3.99 0.89
C SER A 277 -24.94 2.70 1.17
N PHE A 278 -23.68 2.83 1.59
CA PHE A 278 -22.82 1.68 1.87
C PHE A 278 -23.32 0.87 3.08
N SER A 279 -23.79 1.53 4.16
CA SER A 279 -24.35 0.86 5.33
C SER A 279 -25.56 0.00 4.97
N LYS A 280 -26.43 0.51 4.07
CA LYS A 280 -27.58 -0.26 3.58
C LYS A 280 -27.13 -1.55 2.85
N GLN A 281 -26.11 -1.48 2.01
CA GLN A 281 -25.56 -2.64 1.32
C GLN A 281 -24.85 -3.60 2.27
N LEU A 282 -24.07 -3.06 3.21
CA LEU A 282 -23.39 -3.85 4.24
C LEU A 282 -24.37 -4.66 5.08
N GLY A 283 -25.56 -4.11 5.37
CA GLY A 283 -26.63 -4.76 6.11
C GLY A 283 -27.17 -6.04 5.49
N PHE A 284 -26.91 -6.30 4.20
CA PHE A 284 -27.25 -7.58 3.56
C PHE A 284 -26.19 -8.67 3.79
N SER A 285 -24.98 -8.30 4.17
CA SER A 285 -23.86 -9.24 4.37
C SER A 285 -23.49 -9.44 5.84
N THR A 286 -23.86 -8.51 6.73
CA THR A 286 -23.61 -8.60 8.17
C THR A 286 -24.65 -7.79 8.96
N ILE A 287 -24.87 -8.16 10.23
CA ILE A 287 -25.69 -7.36 11.16
C ILE A 287 -24.86 -6.34 11.91
N GLY A 288 -23.53 -6.50 11.94
CA GLY A 288 -22.60 -5.57 12.54
C GLY A 288 -21.18 -6.13 12.59
N PRO A 289 -20.17 -5.24 12.72
CA PRO A 289 -18.77 -5.61 12.85
C PRO A 289 -18.47 -6.20 14.23
N ASP A 290 -17.25 -6.69 14.43
CA ASP A 290 -16.71 -7.14 15.72
C ASP A 290 -16.50 -5.94 16.66
N LYS A 291 -17.54 -5.56 17.39
CA LYS A 291 -17.52 -4.45 18.34
C LYS A 291 -16.66 -4.72 19.58
N VAL A 292 -16.51 -5.99 19.96
CA VAL A 292 -15.62 -6.39 21.07
C VAL A 292 -14.19 -6.02 20.71
N ASN A 293 -13.77 -6.31 19.49
CA ASN A 293 -12.43 -5.96 19.03
C ASN A 293 -12.25 -4.45 18.85
N GLN A 294 -13.27 -3.73 18.40
CA GLN A 294 -13.25 -2.26 18.38
C GLN A 294 -13.01 -1.68 19.79
N LEU A 295 -13.78 -2.15 20.77
CA LEU A 295 -13.67 -1.70 22.17
C LEU A 295 -12.28 -1.98 22.75
N ARG A 296 -11.70 -3.18 22.47
CA ARG A 296 -10.32 -3.53 22.86
C ARG A 296 -9.31 -2.51 22.32
N HIS A 297 -9.39 -2.17 21.05
CA HIS A 297 -8.47 -1.23 20.41
C HIS A 297 -8.59 0.17 20.99
N ILE A 298 -9.81 0.65 21.23
CA ILE A 298 -10.02 1.98 21.81
C ILE A 298 -9.51 2.05 23.25
N LYS A 299 -9.76 1.02 24.06
CA LYS A 299 -9.17 0.93 25.42
C LYS A 299 -7.64 0.86 25.38
N PHE A 300 -7.05 0.18 24.40
CA PHE A 300 -5.61 0.04 24.25
C PHE A 300 -4.95 1.35 23.84
N PHE A 301 -5.44 2.01 22.81
CA PHE A 301 -4.88 3.29 22.35
C PHE A 301 -5.21 4.45 23.27
N LYS A 302 -6.39 4.46 23.85
CA LYS A 302 -7.01 5.58 24.60
C LYS A 302 -7.32 6.79 23.71
N ASN A 303 -6.36 7.23 22.90
CA ASN A 303 -6.46 8.34 21.96
C ASN A 303 -5.38 8.21 20.86
N LEU A 304 -5.33 9.18 19.95
CA LEU A 304 -4.36 9.19 18.86
C LEU A 304 -2.90 9.30 19.34
N ASP A 305 -2.65 9.99 20.46
CA ASP A 305 -1.30 10.08 21.03
C ASP A 305 -0.81 8.72 21.55
N GLY A 306 -1.70 7.91 22.11
CA GLY A 306 -1.40 6.52 22.49
C GLY A 306 -1.06 5.65 21.31
N LEU A 307 -1.76 5.79 20.18
CA LEU A 307 -1.39 5.13 18.93
C LEU A 307 -0.01 5.59 18.44
N ARG A 308 0.24 6.89 18.43
CA ARG A 308 1.53 7.45 18.01
C ARG A 308 2.68 7.01 18.90
N ALA A 309 2.46 6.92 20.22
CA ALA A 309 3.45 6.37 21.14
C ALA A 309 3.80 4.90 20.79
N LEU A 310 2.80 4.08 20.47
CA LEU A 310 3.02 2.71 20.00
C LEU A 310 3.84 2.69 18.69
N MET A 311 3.54 3.60 17.76
CA MET A 311 4.26 3.68 16.49
C MET A 311 5.72 4.12 16.65
N GLN A 312 6.06 4.86 17.71
CA GLN A 312 7.47 5.12 18.04
C GLN A 312 8.21 3.83 18.46
N GLU A 313 7.55 2.91 19.15
CA GLU A 313 8.16 1.59 19.46
C GLU A 313 8.32 0.74 18.19
N HIS A 314 7.33 0.75 17.28
CA HIS A 314 7.48 0.14 15.95
C HIS A 314 8.67 0.70 15.18
N ARG A 315 8.85 2.03 15.21
CA ARG A 315 9.97 2.68 14.55
C ARG A 315 11.33 2.19 15.03
N LYS A 316 11.51 1.99 16.35
CA LYS A 316 12.76 1.45 16.92
C LYS A 316 13.11 0.08 16.35
N ILE A 317 12.11 -0.71 15.97
CA ILE A 317 12.29 -2.03 15.35
C ILE A 317 12.54 -1.91 13.84
N LEU A 318 11.81 -1.03 13.17
CA LEU A 318 11.84 -0.93 11.70
C LEU A 318 13.02 -0.12 11.17
N GLN A 319 13.32 1.02 11.78
CA GLN A 319 14.34 1.94 11.29
C GLN A 319 15.70 1.26 11.06
N PRO A 320 16.25 0.46 12.00
CA PRO A 320 17.54 -0.23 11.77
C PRO A 320 17.52 -1.17 10.57
N LYS A 321 16.37 -1.79 10.26
CA LYS A 321 16.21 -2.69 9.12
C LYS A 321 16.28 -1.95 7.79
N PHE A 322 15.63 -0.78 7.71
CA PHE A 322 15.68 0.08 6.54
C PHE A 322 17.07 0.68 6.34
N GLU A 323 17.70 1.15 7.42
CA GLU A 323 19.07 1.67 7.38
C GLU A 323 20.05 0.61 6.88
N LEU A 324 19.91 -0.64 7.32
CA LEU A 324 20.75 -1.74 6.84
C LEU A 324 20.61 -1.97 5.34
N VAL A 325 19.38 -2.03 4.81
CA VAL A 325 19.12 -2.17 3.37
C VAL A 325 19.77 -1.02 2.59
N LEU A 326 19.48 0.22 3.00
CA LEU A 326 20.00 1.41 2.31
C LEU A 326 21.53 1.49 2.37
N ASN A 327 22.15 1.18 3.51
CA ASN A 327 23.60 1.15 3.65
C ASN A 327 24.26 0.08 2.77
N LYS A 328 23.65 -1.11 2.65
CA LYS A 328 24.13 -2.18 1.74
C LYS A 328 24.07 -1.74 0.28
N LEU A 329 22.96 -1.16 -0.16
CA LEU A 329 22.79 -0.65 -1.51
C LEU A 329 23.81 0.47 -1.81
N GLU A 330 23.93 1.44 -0.88
CA GLU A 330 24.90 2.55 -1.04
C GLU A 330 26.33 2.04 -1.09
N ALA A 331 26.76 1.20 -0.16
CA ALA A 331 28.13 0.70 -0.09
C ALA A 331 28.53 -0.21 -1.30
N LYS A 332 27.57 -0.95 -1.84
CA LYS A 332 27.86 -1.97 -2.84
C LYS A 332 27.55 -1.53 -4.27
N LEU A 333 26.56 -0.66 -4.49
CA LEU A 333 26.09 -0.28 -5.83
C LEU A 333 26.25 1.20 -6.17
N ALA A 334 26.31 2.11 -5.18
CA ALA A 334 26.41 3.54 -5.46
C ALA A 334 27.67 3.88 -6.28
N GLY A 335 27.48 4.73 -7.28
CA GLY A 335 28.57 5.17 -8.16
C GLY A 335 29.12 4.11 -9.13
N LYS A 336 28.66 2.87 -9.05
CA LYS A 336 29.05 1.83 -10.00
C LYS A 336 28.20 1.89 -11.25
N SER A 337 28.84 1.70 -12.39
CA SER A 337 28.18 1.67 -13.70
C SER A 337 28.82 0.65 -14.64
N ILE A 338 28.01 0.10 -15.54
CA ILE A 338 28.46 -0.73 -16.66
C ILE A 338 27.90 -0.11 -17.94
N ASN A 339 28.77 0.07 -18.95
CA ASN A 339 28.39 0.73 -20.20
C ASN A 339 27.81 2.13 -20.06
N GLY A 340 28.22 2.86 -18.99
CA GLY A 340 27.73 4.22 -18.73
C GLY A 340 26.39 4.30 -17.98
N GLU A 341 25.76 3.17 -17.70
CA GLU A 341 24.49 3.08 -16.97
C GLU A 341 24.73 2.55 -15.55
N ALA A 342 24.12 3.17 -14.54
CA ALA A 342 24.20 2.74 -13.14
C ALA A 342 23.70 1.29 -12.98
N LEU A 343 24.24 0.56 -12.01
CA LEU A 343 23.81 -0.83 -11.72
C LEU A 343 22.37 -0.89 -11.22
N GLY A 344 21.89 0.17 -10.61
CA GLY A 344 20.51 0.31 -10.16
C GLY A 344 20.27 1.68 -9.50
N ARG A 345 19.00 1.93 -9.19
CA ARG A 345 18.52 3.09 -8.46
C ARG A 345 17.58 2.62 -7.38
N TRP A 346 17.48 3.34 -6.28
CA TRP A 346 16.58 2.97 -5.18
C TRP A 346 16.02 4.19 -4.49
N THR A 347 14.85 4.00 -3.90
CA THR A 347 14.22 5.03 -3.08
C THR A 347 14.82 5.04 -1.67
N LYS A 348 14.74 6.20 -0.99
CA LYS A 348 15.11 6.38 0.41
C LYS A 348 13.86 6.81 1.19
N PRO A 349 12.95 5.88 1.49
CA PRO A 349 11.67 6.21 2.09
C PRO A 349 11.83 6.74 3.51
N GLN A 350 11.00 7.72 3.88
CA GLN A 350 10.96 8.29 5.22
C GLN A 350 9.93 7.58 6.12
N GLY A 351 9.31 6.52 5.61
CA GLY A 351 8.31 5.71 6.30
C GLY A 351 7.80 4.55 5.45
N GLY A 352 6.78 3.87 5.95
CA GLY A 352 6.19 2.72 5.26
C GLY A 352 6.96 1.42 5.46
N TYR A 353 6.80 0.48 4.53
CA TYR A 353 7.27 -0.91 4.67
C TYR A 353 8.19 -1.38 3.54
N PHE A 354 8.50 -0.53 2.57
CA PHE A 354 9.19 -0.94 1.35
C PHE A 354 10.31 0.00 0.94
N VAL A 355 11.29 -0.58 0.25
CA VAL A 355 12.28 0.14 -0.54
C VAL A 355 12.09 -0.32 -1.99
N LEU A 356 11.93 0.63 -2.90
CA LEU A 356 11.89 0.35 -4.31
C LEU A 356 13.31 0.32 -4.88
N PHE A 357 13.60 -0.68 -5.70
CA PHE A 357 14.85 -0.79 -6.45
C PHE A 357 14.53 -0.96 -7.93
N ASP A 358 15.15 -0.14 -8.77
CA ASP A 358 15.10 -0.28 -10.21
C ASP A 358 16.46 -0.74 -10.73
N THR A 359 16.48 -1.87 -11.42
CA THR A 359 17.63 -2.38 -12.17
C THR A 359 17.80 -1.58 -13.47
N GLN A 360 18.86 -1.86 -14.23
CA GLN A 360 18.85 -1.51 -15.65
C GLN A 360 17.67 -2.21 -16.35
N ALA A 361 17.09 -1.56 -17.35
CA ALA A 361 15.92 -2.09 -18.08
C ALA A 361 16.14 -3.53 -18.56
N GLY A 362 15.12 -4.37 -18.41
CA GLY A 362 15.15 -5.78 -18.85
C GLY A 362 15.76 -6.76 -17.84
N LEU A 363 16.11 -6.33 -16.61
CA LEU A 363 16.85 -7.19 -15.68
C LEU A 363 16.07 -7.63 -14.44
N ALA A 364 14.90 -7.05 -14.13
CA ALA A 364 14.20 -7.37 -12.88
C ALA A 364 13.86 -8.86 -12.75
N GLU A 365 13.31 -9.48 -13.79
CA GLU A 365 13.01 -10.92 -13.80
C GLU A 365 14.27 -11.77 -13.58
N ARG A 366 15.38 -11.40 -14.24
CA ARG A 366 16.64 -12.12 -14.10
C ARG A 366 17.20 -12.01 -12.69
N VAL A 367 17.20 -10.81 -12.11
CA VAL A 367 17.64 -10.57 -10.72
C VAL A 367 16.78 -11.33 -9.74
N VAL A 368 15.46 -11.25 -9.86
CA VAL A 368 14.51 -11.98 -8.97
C VAL A 368 14.75 -13.48 -9.06
N LYS A 369 14.96 -14.02 -10.28
CA LYS A 369 15.26 -15.43 -10.47
C LYS A 369 16.59 -15.85 -9.81
N LEU A 370 17.67 -15.13 -10.07
CA LEU A 370 18.98 -15.40 -9.47
C LEU A 370 18.93 -15.35 -7.95
N THR A 371 18.26 -14.34 -7.41
CA THR A 371 18.10 -14.14 -5.97
C THR A 371 17.29 -15.31 -5.35
N GLY A 372 16.23 -15.74 -6.03
CA GLY A 372 15.42 -16.90 -5.64
C GLY A 372 16.20 -18.21 -5.65
N ASP A 373 16.97 -18.46 -6.72
CA ASP A 373 17.82 -19.65 -6.87
C ASP A 373 18.92 -19.68 -5.79
N ALA A 374 19.37 -18.51 -5.33
CA ALA A 374 20.33 -18.38 -4.22
C ALA A 374 19.67 -18.41 -2.81
N GLY A 375 18.35 -18.63 -2.72
CA GLY A 375 17.64 -18.84 -1.47
C GLY A 375 17.01 -17.60 -0.83
N VAL A 376 16.90 -16.50 -1.55
CA VAL A 376 16.19 -15.29 -1.11
C VAL A 376 14.97 -15.04 -1.97
N LYS A 377 13.78 -15.18 -1.38
CA LYS A 377 12.52 -14.92 -2.06
C LYS A 377 12.23 -13.42 -2.11
N LEU A 378 11.96 -12.92 -3.31
CA LEU A 378 11.44 -11.59 -3.58
C LEU A 378 10.02 -11.67 -4.15
N THR A 379 9.30 -10.56 -4.11
CA THR A 379 8.04 -10.42 -4.85
C THR A 379 8.32 -10.63 -6.34
N PRO A 380 7.48 -11.38 -7.09
CA PRO A 380 7.70 -11.57 -8.51
C PRO A 380 7.85 -10.25 -9.26
N ALA A 381 8.77 -10.19 -10.20
CA ALA A 381 8.94 -9.02 -11.06
C ALA A 381 7.62 -8.72 -11.80
N GLY A 382 7.35 -7.43 -12.03
CA GLY A 382 6.11 -6.99 -12.66
C GLY A 382 4.91 -6.85 -11.73
N SER A 383 4.88 -7.49 -10.55
CA SER A 383 3.70 -7.47 -9.65
C SER A 383 3.30 -6.09 -9.14
N THR A 384 4.19 -5.10 -9.23
CA THR A 384 3.91 -3.69 -8.90
C THR A 384 3.24 -2.91 -10.04
N TYR A 385 2.88 -3.60 -11.12
CA TYR A 385 2.20 -3.03 -12.29
C TYR A 385 0.92 -3.82 -12.62
N PRO A 386 -0.10 -3.15 -13.22
CA PRO A 386 -1.28 -3.82 -13.75
C PRO A 386 -0.90 -4.99 -14.67
N TYR A 387 -1.64 -6.08 -14.57
CA TYR A 387 -1.43 -7.30 -15.35
C TYR A 387 -0.01 -7.89 -15.21
N GLN A 388 0.71 -7.54 -14.13
CA GLN A 388 2.09 -7.94 -13.86
C GLN A 388 3.06 -7.55 -15.00
N ASN A 389 2.77 -6.48 -15.70
CA ASN A 389 3.52 -6.02 -16.86
C ASN A 389 4.26 -4.71 -16.54
N ASP A 390 5.48 -4.82 -15.99
CA ASP A 390 6.41 -3.71 -15.91
C ASP A 390 6.99 -3.44 -17.31
N PRO A 391 6.71 -2.29 -17.94
CA PRO A 391 7.14 -2.01 -19.30
C PRO A 391 8.67 -1.97 -19.46
N ASN A 392 9.39 -1.72 -18.38
CA ASN A 392 10.84 -1.65 -18.38
C ASN A 392 11.49 -2.94 -17.84
N ASN A 393 10.73 -3.86 -17.26
CA ASN A 393 11.25 -5.02 -16.53
C ASN A 393 12.44 -4.64 -15.63
N SER A 394 12.24 -3.63 -14.78
CA SER A 394 13.29 -3.03 -13.94
C SER A 394 12.95 -2.98 -12.47
N ASN A 395 11.65 -3.04 -12.13
CA ASN A 395 11.14 -2.72 -10.80
C ASN A 395 11.18 -3.92 -9.86
N ILE A 396 11.80 -3.75 -8.70
CA ILE A 396 11.89 -4.76 -7.63
C ILE A 396 11.51 -4.12 -6.30
N ARG A 397 10.54 -4.71 -5.61
CA ARG A 397 10.12 -4.31 -4.27
C ARG A 397 10.86 -5.09 -3.21
N LEU A 398 11.57 -4.39 -2.31
CA LEU A 398 12.23 -4.95 -1.14
C LEU A 398 11.38 -4.69 0.11
N ALA A 399 11.10 -5.74 0.89
CA ALA A 399 10.25 -5.69 2.09
C ALA A 399 11.04 -6.08 3.36
N PRO A 400 11.78 -5.16 4.00
CA PRO A 400 12.64 -5.48 5.13
C PRO A 400 11.90 -5.58 6.48
N SER A 401 10.59 -5.33 6.54
CA SER A 401 9.88 -5.20 7.82
C SER A 401 9.83 -6.50 8.64
N PHE A 402 9.69 -7.64 8.00
CA PHE A 402 9.48 -8.93 8.67
C PHE A 402 10.77 -9.65 9.11
N PRO A 403 11.82 -9.82 8.27
CA PRO A 403 13.00 -10.62 8.63
C PRO A 403 13.81 -10.00 9.78
N SER A 404 14.68 -10.80 10.38
CA SER A 404 15.69 -10.32 11.34
C SER A 404 16.75 -9.44 10.66
N LEU A 405 17.52 -8.69 11.44
CA LEU A 405 18.64 -7.90 10.89
C LEU A 405 19.69 -8.81 10.24
N GLU A 406 19.97 -9.98 10.81
CA GLU A 406 20.91 -10.97 10.28
C GLU A 406 20.43 -11.54 8.93
N ASP A 407 19.12 -11.85 8.83
CA ASP A 407 18.51 -12.31 7.58
C ASP A 407 18.56 -11.24 6.51
N ILE A 408 18.29 -9.98 6.87
CA ILE A 408 18.36 -8.84 5.95
C ILE A 408 19.80 -8.63 5.46
N ASP A 409 20.79 -8.68 6.36
CA ASP A 409 22.21 -8.54 6.01
C ASP A 409 22.62 -9.56 4.96
N SER A 410 22.31 -10.83 5.23
CA SER A 410 22.58 -11.95 4.32
C SER A 410 21.82 -11.84 2.99
N ALA A 411 20.53 -11.49 3.05
CA ALA A 411 19.70 -11.35 1.87
C ALA A 411 20.15 -10.20 0.96
N MET A 412 20.60 -9.09 1.54
CA MET A 412 21.08 -7.94 0.78
C MET A 412 22.44 -8.19 0.14
N ASP A 413 23.35 -8.96 0.77
CA ASP A 413 24.60 -9.39 0.14
C ASP A 413 24.33 -10.26 -1.10
N ILE A 414 23.35 -11.16 -1.03
CA ILE A 414 22.91 -11.96 -2.17
C ILE A 414 22.28 -11.09 -3.24
N PHE A 415 21.38 -10.21 -2.84
CA PHE A 415 20.67 -9.33 -3.77
C PHE A 415 21.62 -8.46 -4.60
N VAL A 416 22.57 -7.78 -3.95
CA VAL A 416 23.52 -6.90 -4.66
C VAL A 416 24.45 -7.68 -5.57
N LEU A 417 24.84 -8.90 -5.18
CA LEU A 417 25.62 -9.82 -6.04
C LEU A 417 24.82 -10.19 -7.30
N CYS A 418 23.53 -10.54 -7.13
CA CYS A 418 22.66 -10.91 -8.25
C CYS A 418 22.41 -9.73 -9.20
N VAL A 419 22.27 -8.50 -8.67
CA VAL A 419 22.15 -7.28 -9.49
C VAL A 419 23.40 -7.08 -10.34
N GLU A 420 24.59 -7.18 -9.75
CA GLU A 420 25.84 -7.01 -10.47
C GLU A 420 26.04 -8.13 -11.50
N LEU A 421 25.77 -9.40 -11.14
CA LEU A 421 25.88 -10.55 -12.04
C LEU A 421 24.96 -10.41 -13.27
N ALA A 422 23.66 -10.12 -13.05
CA ALA A 422 22.70 -9.92 -14.13
C ALA A 422 23.10 -8.76 -15.06
N THR A 423 23.65 -7.68 -14.49
CA THR A 423 24.10 -6.52 -15.28
C THR A 423 25.33 -6.87 -16.14
N VAL A 424 26.27 -7.63 -15.59
CA VAL A 424 27.46 -8.10 -16.35
C VAL A 424 27.07 -9.12 -17.41
N GLU A 425 26.13 -10.04 -17.12
CA GLU A 425 25.57 -10.97 -18.13
C GLU A 425 24.98 -10.20 -19.32
N LYS A 426 24.12 -9.23 -19.06
CA LYS A 426 23.52 -8.36 -20.10
C LYS A 426 24.59 -7.66 -20.94
N ALA A 427 25.63 -7.10 -20.29
CA ALA A 427 26.71 -6.40 -20.97
C ALA A 427 27.59 -7.31 -21.86
N LEU A 428 27.63 -8.60 -21.55
CA LEU A 428 28.32 -9.64 -22.33
C LEU A 428 27.45 -10.31 -23.39
N GLY A 429 26.14 -9.98 -23.45
CA GLY A 429 25.16 -10.59 -24.34
C GLY A 429 24.82 -12.04 -23.99
N LYS A 430 24.86 -12.40 -22.71
CA LYS A 430 24.60 -13.75 -22.19
C LYS A 430 23.15 -13.86 -21.67
#